data_72239631a6de12b1dcb163711738ceb7
#
_entry.id   72239631a6de12b1dcb163711738ceb7
#
_cell.length_a   1.000
_cell.length_b   1.000
_cell.length_c   1.000
_cell.angle_alpha   90.00
_cell.angle_beta   90.00
_cell.angle_gamma   90.00
#
_symmetry.space_group_name_H-M   'P 1'
#
loop_
_entity.id
_entity.type
_entity.pdbx_description
1 polymer ?
#
loop_
_entity_poly.entity_id
_entity_poly.type
_entity_poly.pdbx_seq_one_letter_code
_entity_poly.pdbx_strand_id
1 'polypeptide(L)'
;MSATGGEAAGIFLDLGARVAETLARLREARGVTVGGSARRAVWRHGKTTLYRYLPLEQAERGAERPLLICFALVNRPYILDLEPEFSLVRRLLEAGLTVYLIDWGDADDGDRLRDLNDYIESELGGCVRHILDAHGIEALDLMGVCQGGVFTLCYTALHPQQVANLVTLTAPVDFQTPEDLLSKWLRGIDTELLARAGNVPGEMLNAIFLSLMPFRLMQQKYVRLLTGRSDRRAVETFVRMERWIFDSPPQAAVAFTEFIRWLYQENRLVRGTLSLGGRHVDLGRIRQPILNLYAAGDHIVPPAASAAMGRYVGSSDYTACAIETGHIGMYVSRKGRAEIPGRIISWLRERQGRRGPAR
;
A
#
# COMPACT_ATOMS: atom_id res chain seq x y z
N MET A 1 38.65 1.33 -44.43
CA MET A 1 38.06 0.60 -43.27
C MET A 1 38.67 1.11 -41.95
N SER A 2 38.50 2.39 -41.58
CA SER A 2 39.02 2.95 -40.30
C SER A 2 38.05 3.88 -39.55
N ALA A 3 36.77 3.90 -39.93
CA ALA A 3 35.74 4.73 -39.26
C ALA A 3 35.11 4.07 -38.04
N THR A 4 35.17 2.75 -37.93
CA THR A 4 34.46 2.00 -36.86
C THR A 4 35.14 2.05 -35.47
N GLY A 5 36.47 2.25 -35.43
CA GLY A 5 37.21 2.30 -34.16
C GLY A 5 37.00 3.61 -33.37
N GLY A 6 36.87 4.75 -34.06
CA GLY A 6 36.66 6.04 -33.42
C GLY A 6 35.25 6.22 -32.85
N GLU A 7 34.24 5.71 -33.56
CA GLU A 7 32.84 5.74 -33.06
C GLU A 7 32.65 4.84 -31.82
N ALA A 8 33.23 3.65 -31.81
CA ALA A 8 33.15 2.77 -30.64
C ALA A 8 33.87 3.38 -29.42
N ALA A 9 35.07 3.98 -29.61
CA ALA A 9 35.75 4.69 -28.51
C ALA A 9 34.94 5.88 -27.99
N GLY A 10 34.28 6.64 -28.86
CA GLY A 10 33.39 7.73 -28.47
C GLY A 10 32.20 7.27 -27.63
N ILE A 11 31.58 6.14 -27.99
CA ILE A 11 30.47 5.53 -27.25
C ILE A 11 30.90 5.09 -25.84
N PHE A 12 32.07 4.46 -25.72
CA PHE A 12 32.63 4.01 -24.43
C PHE A 12 32.99 5.19 -23.52
N LEU A 13 33.55 6.26 -24.05
CA LEU A 13 33.86 7.49 -23.29
C LEU A 13 32.61 8.20 -22.81
N ASP A 14 31.59 8.32 -23.67
CA ASP A 14 30.28 8.89 -23.29
C ASP A 14 29.57 8.06 -22.23
N LEU A 15 29.60 6.72 -22.34
CA LEU A 15 29.06 5.82 -21.32
C LEU A 15 29.82 5.97 -19.98
N GLY A 16 31.13 6.01 -20.01
CA GLY A 16 31.98 6.20 -18.82
C GLY A 16 31.69 7.54 -18.13
N ALA A 17 31.56 8.61 -18.87
CA ALA A 17 31.22 9.94 -18.35
C ALA A 17 29.81 9.93 -17.68
N ARG A 18 28.83 9.32 -18.32
CA ARG A 18 27.47 9.19 -17.76
C ARG A 18 27.43 8.38 -16.46
N VAL A 19 28.16 7.28 -16.41
CA VAL A 19 28.27 6.46 -15.20
C VAL A 19 28.91 7.28 -14.08
N ALA A 20 30.01 7.99 -14.34
CA ALA A 20 30.68 8.82 -13.35
C ALA A 20 29.77 9.96 -12.82
N GLU A 21 29.05 10.63 -13.71
CA GLU A 21 28.09 11.68 -13.34
C GLU A 21 26.94 11.11 -12.51
N THR A 22 26.39 9.96 -12.88
CA THR A 22 25.32 9.30 -12.13
C THR A 22 25.78 8.88 -10.73
N LEU A 23 27.02 8.37 -10.59
CA LEU A 23 27.60 8.03 -9.29
C LEU A 23 27.83 9.25 -8.41
N ALA A 24 28.24 10.39 -8.99
CA ALA A 24 28.34 11.65 -8.24
C ALA A 24 26.99 12.10 -7.72
N ARG A 25 25.96 12.11 -8.56
CA ARG A 25 24.57 12.43 -8.18
C ARG A 25 24.00 11.48 -7.11
N LEU A 26 24.31 10.19 -7.17
CA LEU A 26 23.92 9.23 -6.14
C LEU A 26 24.55 9.54 -4.78
N ARG A 27 25.81 10.03 -4.75
CA ARG A 27 26.46 10.47 -3.50
C ARG A 27 25.77 11.70 -2.91
N GLU A 28 25.41 12.68 -3.75
CA GLU A 28 24.70 13.89 -3.34
C GLU A 28 23.28 13.58 -2.85
N ALA A 29 22.60 12.60 -3.47
CA ALA A 29 21.23 12.24 -3.14
C ALA A 29 21.06 11.43 -1.83
N ARG A 30 22.14 11.06 -1.11
CA ARG A 30 22.06 10.27 0.14
C ARG A 30 21.20 10.89 1.23
N GLY A 31 21.07 12.24 1.23
CA GLY A 31 20.31 13.01 2.21
C GLY A 31 18.85 13.32 1.81
N VAL A 32 18.31 12.73 0.74
CA VAL A 32 16.93 13.05 0.31
C VAL A 32 15.90 12.66 1.35
N THR A 33 14.94 13.56 1.58
CA THR A 33 13.82 13.35 2.49
C THR A 33 12.67 12.63 1.80
N VAL A 34 11.82 11.96 2.58
CA VAL A 34 10.59 11.28 2.16
C VAL A 34 9.43 11.76 3.03
N GLY A 35 8.18 11.63 2.55
CA GLY A 35 7.00 12.01 3.32
C GLY A 35 6.85 13.53 3.42
N GLY A 36 6.76 14.23 2.29
CA GLY A 36 6.83 15.69 2.20
C GLY A 36 5.61 16.45 2.71
N SER A 37 4.43 15.83 2.84
CA SER A 37 3.21 16.51 3.32
C SER A 37 3.19 16.64 4.84
N ALA A 38 2.91 17.83 5.33
CA ALA A 38 2.85 18.09 6.78
C ALA A 38 1.72 17.31 7.44
N ARG A 39 2.02 16.67 8.57
CA ARG A 39 1.07 15.85 9.32
C ARG A 39 1.33 15.97 10.82
N ARG A 40 0.30 15.69 11.62
CA ARG A 40 0.40 15.61 13.09
C ARG A 40 -0.15 14.30 13.60
N ALA A 41 0.44 13.74 14.64
CA ALA A 41 -0.12 12.62 15.38
C ALA A 41 -1.36 13.11 16.15
N VAL A 42 -2.47 12.39 16.01
CA VAL A 42 -3.74 12.74 16.66
C VAL A 42 -4.22 11.67 17.62
N TRP A 43 -3.75 10.42 17.46
CA TRP A 43 -4.05 9.32 18.36
C TRP A 43 -2.90 8.33 18.38
N ARG A 44 -2.72 7.62 19.49
CA ARG A 44 -1.72 6.57 19.66
C ARG A 44 -2.26 5.45 20.54
N HIS A 45 -1.92 4.22 20.17
CA HIS A 45 -2.12 3.03 20.99
C HIS A 45 -0.96 2.07 20.73
N GLY A 46 -0.24 1.69 21.80
CA GLY A 46 1.00 0.93 21.66
C GLY A 46 1.98 1.60 20.69
N LYS A 47 2.37 0.89 19.65
CA LYS A 47 3.27 1.38 18.59
C LYS A 47 2.51 2.11 17.47
N THR A 48 1.21 1.87 17.36
CA THR A 48 0.39 2.44 16.28
C THR A 48 0.12 3.91 16.53
N THR A 49 0.33 4.72 15.50
CA THR A 49 0.08 6.15 15.49
C THR A 49 -0.88 6.50 14.35
N LEU A 50 -1.96 7.22 14.67
CA LEU A 50 -2.81 7.83 13.66
C LEU A 50 -2.31 9.24 13.37
N TYR A 51 -1.96 9.48 12.12
CA TYR A 51 -1.61 10.81 11.63
C TYR A 51 -2.78 11.45 10.90
N ARG A 52 -3.00 12.75 11.15
CA ARG A 52 -3.83 13.60 10.31
C ARG A 52 -2.92 14.50 9.48
N TYR A 53 -3.10 14.50 8.17
CA TYR A 53 -2.43 15.44 7.29
C TYR A 53 -3.02 16.84 7.45
N LEU A 54 -2.16 17.85 7.39
CA LEU A 54 -2.60 19.24 7.47
C LEU A 54 -3.17 19.68 6.12
N PRO A 55 -4.28 20.45 6.09
CA PRO A 55 -4.84 20.94 4.85
C PRO A 55 -3.83 21.87 4.15
N LEU A 56 -3.85 21.89 2.82
CA LEU A 56 -3.08 22.83 2.04
C LEU A 56 -3.81 24.18 1.96
N GLU A 57 -3.08 25.29 2.01
CA GLU A 57 -3.65 26.64 1.95
C GLU A 57 -4.50 26.89 0.67
N GLN A 58 -4.13 26.24 -0.43
CA GLN A 58 -4.80 26.36 -1.73
C GLN A 58 -5.76 25.21 -2.03
N ALA A 59 -6.12 24.39 -1.02
CA ALA A 59 -7.03 23.28 -1.23
C ALA A 59 -8.43 23.75 -1.63
N GLU A 60 -9.10 22.98 -2.47
CA GLU A 60 -10.53 23.16 -2.71
C GLU A 60 -11.31 22.98 -1.40
N ARG A 61 -12.52 23.57 -1.29
CA ARG A 61 -13.35 23.39 -0.09
C ARG A 61 -13.76 21.92 0.03
N GLY A 62 -13.53 21.40 1.24
CA GLY A 62 -13.37 20.02 1.55
C GLY A 62 -14.56 19.10 1.39
N ALA A 63 -14.22 17.83 1.30
CA ALA A 63 -15.12 16.71 1.42
C ALA A 63 -15.68 16.63 2.86
N GLU A 64 -16.95 16.32 3.00
CA GLU A 64 -17.63 16.26 4.30
C GLU A 64 -17.13 15.09 5.17
N ARG A 65 -16.74 13.96 4.55
CA ARG A 65 -16.24 12.77 5.25
C ARG A 65 -14.72 12.64 5.16
N PRO A 66 -14.05 12.39 6.30
CA PRO A 66 -12.62 12.08 6.30
C PRO A 66 -12.34 10.72 5.67
N LEU A 67 -11.18 10.64 5.00
CA LEU A 67 -10.62 9.42 4.44
C LEU A 67 -9.53 8.89 5.36
N LEU A 68 -9.69 7.66 5.86
CA LEU A 68 -8.65 6.94 6.59
C LEU A 68 -7.92 5.98 5.65
N ILE A 69 -6.60 6.10 5.57
CA ILE A 69 -5.73 5.20 4.81
C ILE A 69 -5.11 4.17 5.75
N CYS A 70 -5.38 2.90 5.47
CA CYS A 70 -4.79 1.74 6.11
C CYS A 70 -3.77 1.11 5.15
N PHE A 71 -2.48 1.30 5.43
CA PHE A 71 -1.39 0.70 4.64
C PHE A 71 -1.05 -0.70 5.14
N ALA A 72 -0.24 -1.45 4.37
CA ALA A 72 0.28 -2.75 4.75
C ALA A 72 1.21 -2.66 5.97
N LEU A 73 1.41 -3.80 6.65
CA LEU A 73 2.50 -3.97 7.64
C LEU A 73 3.87 -4.13 6.95
N VAL A 74 3.88 -4.46 5.66
CA VAL A 74 5.09 -4.58 4.84
C VAL A 74 5.45 -3.23 4.25
N ASN A 75 6.71 -2.83 4.35
CA ASN A 75 7.23 -1.52 3.94
C ASN A 75 6.55 -0.34 4.67
N ARG A 76 6.93 0.87 4.31
CA ARG A 76 6.45 2.09 4.98
C ARG A 76 5.41 2.83 4.15
N PRO A 77 4.41 3.42 4.80
CA PRO A 77 3.33 4.13 4.11
C PRO A 77 3.78 5.41 3.38
N TYR A 78 5.02 5.89 3.60
CA TYR A 78 5.51 7.09 2.93
C TYR A 78 5.66 6.96 1.40
N ILE A 79 5.52 5.75 0.83
CA ILE A 79 5.39 5.56 -0.62
C ILE A 79 4.20 6.32 -1.19
N LEU A 80 3.14 6.50 -0.41
CA LEU A 80 1.96 7.27 -0.79
C LEU A 80 2.19 8.79 -0.78
N ASP A 81 3.35 9.22 -0.25
CA ASP A 81 3.77 10.63 -0.15
C ASP A 81 5.29 10.77 -0.37
N LEU A 82 5.83 10.07 -1.37
CA LEU A 82 7.26 9.90 -1.57
C LEU A 82 7.99 11.23 -1.84
N GLU A 83 7.41 12.03 -2.73
CA GLU A 83 7.84 13.39 -3.10
C GLU A 83 6.65 14.13 -3.72
N PRO A 84 6.65 15.48 -3.81
CA PRO A 84 5.46 16.25 -4.19
C PRO A 84 4.77 15.80 -5.47
N GLU A 85 5.53 15.42 -6.50
CA GLU A 85 4.97 14.95 -7.77
C GLU A 85 4.59 13.46 -7.77
N PHE A 86 5.06 12.71 -6.77
CA PHE A 86 4.79 11.30 -6.55
C PHE A 86 4.04 11.10 -5.22
N SER A 87 3.08 11.97 -4.94
CA SER A 87 2.30 11.93 -3.72
C SER A 87 0.81 11.78 -4.03
N LEU A 88 0.27 10.60 -3.72
CA LEU A 88 -1.18 10.37 -3.68
C LEU A 88 -1.82 11.23 -2.60
N VAL A 89 -1.20 11.28 -1.42
CA VAL A 89 -1.68 12.07 -0.27
C VAL A 89 -1.85 13.54 -0.66
N ARG A 90 -0.81 14.14 -1.26
CA ARG A 90 -0.86 15.54 -1.69
C ARG A 90 -2.01 15.81 -2.67
N ARG A 91 -2.23 14.91 -3.63
CA ARG A 91 -3.34 15.02 -4.59
C ARG A 91 -4.71 14.98 -3.91
N LEU A 92 -4.86 14.13 -2.90
CA LEU A 92 -6.09 14.06 -2.09
C LEU A 92 -6.29 15.35 -1.30
N LEU A 93 -5.22 15.91 -0.70
CA LEU A 93 -5.26 17.19 0.01
C LEU A 93 -5.56 18.37 -0.91
N GLU A 94 -4.97 18.42 -2.11
CA GLU A 94 -5.25 19.45 -3.13
C GLU A 94 -6.74 19.44 -3.53
N ALA A 95 -7.35 18.25 -3.57
CA ALA A 95 -8.78 18.10 -3.81
C ALA A 95 -9.66 18.38 -2.57
N GLY A 96 -9.08 18.83 -1.46
CA GLY A 96 -9.78 19.21 -0.23
C GLY A 96 -10.24 18.06 0.65
N LEU A 97 -9.75 16.83 0.45
CA LEU A 97 -10.08 15.72 1.34
C LEU A 97 -9.35 15.88 2.69
N THR A 98 -10.04 15.53 3.76
CA THR A 98 -9.41 15.36 5.08
C THR A 98 -8.82 13.95 5.15
N VAL A 99 -7.48 13.84 5.17
CA VAL A 99 -6.77 12.57 5.06
C VAL A 99 -6.13 12.19 6.38
N TYR A 100 -6.37 10.94 6.78
CA TYR A 100 -5.73 10.27 7.90
C TYR A 100 -4.92 9.06 7.41
N LEU A 101 -3.84 8.73 8.12
CA LEU A 101 -2.98 7.60 7.80
C LEU A 101 -2.61 6.87 9.09
N ILE A 102 -2.74 5.54 9.06
CA ILE A 102 -2.23 4.67 10.12
C ILE A 102 -0.76 4.38 9.86
N ASP A 103 0.06 4.58 10.88
CA ASP A 103 1.44 4.11 10.96
C ASP A 103 1.49 3.06 12.09
N TRP A 104 1.77 1.83 11.73
CA TRP A 104 1.75 0.71 12.67
C TRP A 104 2.94 0.69 13.64
N GLY A 105 3.98 1.49 13.36
CA GLY A 105 5.24 1.46 14.08
C GLY A 105 6.06 0.20 13.81
N ASP A 106 7.06 -0.03 14.66
CA ASP A 106 7.97 -1.17 14.58
C ASP A 106 7.67 -2.14 15.71
N ALA A 107 7.31 -3.38 15.35
CA ALA A 107 7.10 -4.42 16.35
C ALA A 107 8.42 -4.76 17.03
N ASP A 108 8.44 -4.74 18.37
CA ASP A 108 9.54 -5.25 19.19
C ASP A 108 9.16 -6.59 19.87
N ASP A 109 10.05 -7.13 20.69
CA ASP A 109 9.82 -8.43 21.35
C ASP A 109 8.56 -8.47 22.22
N GLY A 110 8.11 -7.32 22.74
CA GLY A 110 6.86 -7.18 23.47
C GLY A 110 5.61 -7.38 22.62
N ASP A 111 5.73 -7.13 21.31
CA ASP A 111 4.62 -7.21 20.35
C ASP A 111 4.45 -8.60 19.71
N ARG A 112 5.34 -9.57 20.01
CA ARG A 112 5.37 -10.88 19.33
C ARG A 112 4.05 -11.65 19.35
N LEU A 113 3.21 -11.43 20.36
CA LEU A 113 1.92 -12.09 20.53
C LEU A 113 0.75 -11.32 19.91
N ARG A 114 0.98 -10.13 19.36
CA ARG A 114 -0.07 -9.39 18.64
C ARG A 114 -0.53 -10.19 17.43
N ASP A 115 -1.82 -10.39 17.34
CA ASP A 115 -2.49 -11.17 16.31
C ASP A 115 -3.19 -10.27 15.27
N LEU A 116 -3.84 -10.86 14.27
CA LEU A 116 -4.58 -10.09 13.27
C LEU A 116 -5.80 -9.37 13.85
N ASN A 117 -6.40 -9.93 14.92
CA ASN A 117 -7.50 -9.28 15.61
C ASN A 117 -7.04 -8.00 16.32
N ASP A 118 -5.82 -8.00 16.91
CA ASP A 118 -5.25 -6.79 17.51
C ASP A 118 -5.08 -5.67 16.47
N TYR A 119 -4.50 -5.98 15.30
CA TYR A 119 -4.32 -4.98 14.23
C TYR A 119 -5.63 -4.49 13.65
N ILE A 120 -6.64 -5.36 13.48
CA ILE A 120 -7.90 -5.01 12.81
C ILE A 120 -8.93 -4.42 13.78
N GLU A 121 -9.17 -5.07 14.92
CA GLU A 121 -10.21 -4.61 15.85
C GLU A 121 -9.70 -3.56 16.84
N SER A 122 -8.50 -3.76 17.40
CA SER A 122 -7.98 -2.84 18.41
C SER A 122 -7.40 -1.58 17.77
N GLU A 123 -6.46 -1.74 16.82
CA GLU A 123 -5.69 -0.64 16.27
C GLU A 123 -6.45 0.10 15.15
N LEU A 124 -6.83 -0.58 14.07
CA LEU A 124 -7.62 0.03 13.00
C LEU A 124 -8.97 0.51 13.54
N GLY A 125 -9.65 -0.32 14.35
CA GLY A 125 -10.91 0.05 15.00
C GLY A 125 -10.76 1.24 15.94
N GLY A 126 -9.64 1.33 16.70
CA GLY A 126 -9.32 2.50 17.54
C GLY A 126 -9.14 3.77 16.71
N CYS A 127 -8.43 3.69 15.59
CA CYS A 127 -8.27 4.80 14.65
C CYS A 127 -9.62 5.26 14.07
N VAL A 128 -10.46 4.32 13.66
CA VAL A 128 -11.81 4.63 13.13
C VAL A 128 -12.63 5.34 14.18
N ARG A 129 -12.78 4.78 15.39
CA ARG A 129 -13.55 5.39 16.49
C ARG A 129 -13.06 6.80 16.80
N HIS A 130 -11.73 6.99 16.91
CA HIS A 130 -11.16 8.32 17.16
C HIS A 130 -11.59 9.35 16.09
N ILE A 131 -11.59 8.97 14.81
CA ILE A 131 -11.99 9.86 13.72
C ILE A 131 -13.48 10.15 13.78
N LEU A 132 -14.32 9.12 13.99
CA LEU A 132 -15.77 9.28 14.10
C LEU A 132 -16.13 10.25 15.23
N ASP A 133 -15.52 10.07 16.41
CA ASP A 133 -15.74 10.94 17.58
C ASP A 133 -15.24 12.37 17.31
N ALA A 134 -14.05 12.53 16.74
CA ALA A 134 -13.45 13.83 16.46
C ALA A 134 -14.23 14.67 15.43
N HIS A 135 -14.99 14.01 14.56
CA HIS A 135 -15.80 14.67 13.53
C HIS A 135 -17.31 14.65 13.82
N GLY A 136 -17.76 13.95 14.86
CA GLY A 136 -19.16 13.81 15.21
C GLY A 136 -19.97 13.12 14.10
N ILE A 137 -19.41 12.08 13.47
CA ILE A 137 -19.99 11.33 12.35
C ILE A 137 -20.12 9.84 12.67
N GLU A 138 -21.05 9.16 12.02
CA GLU A 138 -21.26 7.72 12.21
C GLU A 138 -20.41 6.83 11.30
N ALA A 139 -20.02 7.35 10.13
CA ALA A 139 -19.25 6.59 9.15
C ALA A 139 -18.22 7.48 8.43
N LEU A 140 -17.06 6.92 8.14
CA LEU A 140 -15.97 7.55 7.37
C LEU A 140 -15.73 6.83 6.04
N ASP A 141 -14.93 7.44 5.16
CA ASP A 141 -14.40 6.79 3.97
C ASP A 141 -13.13 6.03 4.35
N LEU A 142 -13.02 4.77 3.96
CA LEU A 142 -11.90 3.89 4.33
C LEU A 142 -11.14 3.45 3.08
N MET A 143 -9.82 3.59 3.10
CA MET A 143 -8.95 3.14 2.00
C MET A 143 -7.93 2.12 2.51
N GLY A 144 -7.94 0.94 1.92
CA GLY A 144 -6.97 -0.12 2.21
C GLY A 144 -5.98 -0.32 1.07
N VAL A 145 -4.68 -0.42 1.41
CA VAL A 145 -3.59 -0.57 0.45
C VAL A 145 -2.89 -1.90 0.66
N CYS A 146 -2.85 -2.75 -0.38
CA CYS A 146 -2.24 -4.09 -0.35
C CYS A 146 -2.80 -4.93 0.82
N GLN A 147 -1.98 -5.43 1.74
CA GLN A 147 -2.41 -6.12 2.96
C GLN A 147 -3.39 -5.28 3.81
N GLY A 148 -3.19 -3.95 3.87
CA GLY A 148 -4.14 -3.06 4.52
C GLY A 148 -5.53 -3.07 3.89
N GLY A 149 -5.63 -3.43 2.60
CA GLY A 149 -6.92 -3.68 1.93
C GLY A 149 -7.65 -4.90 2.51
N VAL A 150 -6.92 -5.96 2.87
CA VAL A 150 -7.50 -7.11 3.57
C VAL A 150 -8.02 -6.71 4.94
N PHE A 151 -7.24 -5.90 5.68
CA PHE A 151 -7.65 -5.41 7.01
C PHE A 151 -8.92 -4.57 6.92
N THR A 152 -8.99 -3.67 5.94
CA THR A 152 -10.18 -2.83 5.74
C THR A 152 -11.40 -3.61 5.29
N LEU A 153 -11.24 -4.67 4.49
CA LEU A 153 -12.32 -5.59 4.13
C LEU A 153 -12.84 -6.33 5.37
N CYS A 154 -11.94 -6.92 6.17
CA CYS A 154 -12.32 -7.59 7.41
C CYS A 154 -13.05 -6.63 8.37
N TYR A 155 -12.49 -5.45 8.59
CA TYR A 155 -13.09 -4.43 9.44
C TYR A 155 -14.47 -4.00 8.94
N THR A 156 -14.62 -3.73 7.65
CA THR A 156 -15.90 -3.32 7.06
C THR A 156 -16.95 -4.42 7.17
N ALA A 157 -16.57 -5.70 7.01
CA ALA A 157 -17.48 -6.83 7.19
C ALA A 157 -17.98 -6.95 8.65
N LEU A 158 -17.13 -6.62 9.62
CA LEU A 158 -17.44 -6.68 11.06
C LEU A 158 -18.18 -5.43 11.55
N HIS A 159 -17.93 -4.26 10.96
CA HIS A 159 -18.46 -2.94 11.36
C HIS A 159 -19.03 -2.16 10.15
N PRO A 160 -19.99 -2.71 9.41
CA PRO A 160 -20.47 -2.09 8.17
C PRO A 160 -21.06 -0.68 8.37
N GLN A 161 -21.58 -0.39 9.55
CA GLN A 161 -22.19 0.92 9.87
C GLN A 161 -21.15 2.06 10.03
N GLN A 162 -19.87 1.75 10.26
CA GLN A 162 -18.80 2.74 10.49
C GLN A 162 -18.05 3.13 9.20
N VAL A 163 -18.35 2.46 8.09
CA VAL A 163 -17.71 2.70 6.79
C VAL A 163 -18.75 3.15 5.78
N ALA A 164 -18.59 4.35 5.24
CA ALA A 164 -19.49 4.90 4.23
C ALA A 164 -19.11 4.43 2.81
N ASN A 165 -17.83 4.51 2.48
CA ASN A 165 -17.28 4.05 1.20
C ASN A 165 -15.97 3.30 1.44
N LEU A 166 -15.71 2.26 0.65
CA LEU A 166 -14.47 1.49 0.71
C LEU A 166 -13.67 1.64 -0.58
N VAL A 167 -12.43 2.07 -0.48
CA VAL A 167 -11.47 2.08 -1.58
C VAL A 167 -10.39 1.03 -1.31
N THR A 168 -10.09 0.18 -2.27
CA THR A 168 -8.97 -0.76 -2.18
C THR A 168 -7.97 -0.52 -3.29
N LEU A 169 -6.68 -0.56 -2.96
CA LEU A 169 -5.58 -0.40 -3.89
C LEU A 169 -4.66 -1.61 -3.81
N THR A 170 -4.62 -2.42 -4.89
CA THR A 170 -3.83 -3.68 -4.96
C THR A 170 -4.09 -4.65 -3.81
N ALA A 171 -5.33 -4.74 -3.32
CA ALA A 171 -5.71 -5.61 -2.22
C ALA A 171 -5.97 -7.05 -2.73
N PRO A 172 -5.28 -8.09 -2.20
CA PRO A 172 -5.61 -9.47 -2.50
C PRO A 172 -6.88 -9.89 -1.75
N VAL A 173 -7.71 -10.68 -2.40
CA VAL A 173 -8.90 -11.32 -1.80
C VAL A 173 -8.85 -12.82 -1.95
N ASP A 174 -8.55 -13.32 -3.16
CA ASP A 174 -8.30 -14.74 -3.41
C ASP A 174 -6.78 -14.99 -3.47
N PHE A 175 -6.26 -15.67 -2.46
CA PHE A 175 -4.83 -15.94 -2.31
C PHE A 175 -4.38 -17.23 -3.00
N GLN A 176 -5.26 -17.91 -3.75
CA GLN A 176 -4.94 -19.19 -4.39
C GLN A 176 -5.14 -19.14 -5.91
N THR A 177 -4.94 -17.98 -6.52
CA THR A 177 -4.97 -17.87 -7.98
C THR A 177 -3.75 -18.55 -8.63
N PRO A 178 -3.89 -19.08 -9.87
CA PRO A 178 -2.81 -19.82 -10.52
C PRO A 178 -1.50 -19.06 -10.71
N GLU A 179 -1.57 -17.74 -10.90
CA GLU A 179 -0.42 -16.85 -11.13
C GLU A 179 0.29 -16.42 -9.84
N ASP A 180 -0.29 -16.69 -8.66
CA ASP A 180 0.24 -16.24 -7.39
C ASP A 180 1.47 -17.05 -6.96
N LEU A 181 2.67 -16.53 -7.28
CA LEU A 181 3.95 -17.13 -6.93
C LEU A 181 4.20 -17.07 -5.42
N LEU A 182 3.83 -15.96 -4.77
CA LEU A 182 4.01 -15.80 -3.33
C LEU A 182 3.19 -16.83 -2.56
N SER A 183 1.94 -17.05 -2.98
CA SER A 183 1.09 -18.11 -2.43
C SER A 183 1.72 -19.51 -2.58
N LYS A 184 2.28 -19.81 -3.76
CA LYS A 184 2.94 -21.10 -4.01
C LYS A 184 4.13 -21.32 -3.07
N TRP A 185 4.94 -20.30 -2.81
CA TRP A 185 6.08 -20.39 -1.91
C TRP A 185 5.64 -20.52 -0.45
N LEU A 186 4.64 -19.73 -0.03
CA LEU A 186 4.18 -19.70 1.36
C LEU A 186 3.40 -20.97 1.77
N ARG A 187 2.88 -21.77 0.84
CA ARG A 187 2.19 -23.03 1.16
C ARG A 187 3.04 -24.04 1.88
N GLY A 188 4.35 -24.08 1.59
CA GLY A 188 5.30 -25.03 2.20
C GLY A 188 5.93 -24.54 3.50
N ILE A 189 5.60 -23.33 3.96
CA ILE A 189 6.20 -22.77 5.17
C ILE A 189 5.54 -23.39 6.41
N ASP A 190 6.39 -23.88 7.32
CA ASP A 190 5.96 -24.28 8.66
C ASP A 190 5.67 -23.03 9.51
N THR A 191 4.38 -22.71 9.64
CA THR A 191 3.92 -21.53 10.37
C THR A 191 4.13 -21.64 11.88
N GLU A 192 4.19 -22.86 12.44
CA GLU A 192 4.48 -23.07 13.87
C GLU A 192 5.95 -22.80 14.18
N LEU A 193 6.85 -23.29 13.34
CA LEU A 193 8.27 -23.00 13.46
C LEU A 193 8.52 -21.49 13.35
N LEU A 194 7.85 -20.83 12.42
CA LEU A 194 7.95 -19.38 12.20
C LEU A 194 7.49 -18.60 13.44
N ALA A 195 6.35 -18.96 14.04
CA ALA A 195 5.85 -18.32 15.26
C ALA A 195 6.80 -18.47 16.46
N ARG A 196 7.48 -19.64 16.57
CA ARG A 196 8.48 -19.90 17.62
C ARG A 196 9.77 -19.10 17.44
N ALA A 197 10.12 -18.75 16.19
CA ALA A 197 11.33 -17.98 15.88
C ALA A 197 11.26 -16.53 16.36
N GLY A 198 10.08 -16.02 16.73
CA GLY A 198 9.86 -14.64 17.17
C GLY A 198 9.40 -13.73 16.03
N ASN A 199 9.51 -12.42 16.23
CA ASN A 199 9.13 -11.43 15.22
C ASN A 199 9.91 -11.63 13.93
N VAL A 200 9.25 -11.36 12.80
CA VAL A 200 9.88 -11.50 11.48
C VAL A 200 10.66 -10.20 11.17
N PRO A 201 12.00 -10.28 11.02
CA PRO A 201 12.80 -9.11 10.70
C PRO A 201 12.42 -8.48 9.36
N GLY A 202 12.46 -7.15 9.27
CA GLY A 202 12.16 -6.42 8.03
C GLY A 202 13.08 -6.81 6.87
N GLU A 203 14.35 -7.11 7.15
CA GLU A 203 15.32 -7.57 6.15
C GLU A 203 14.92 -8.91 5.53
N MET A 204 14.34 -9.81 6.31
CA MET A 204 13.83 -11.09 5.80
C MET A 204 12.64 -10.86 4.85
N LEU A 205 11.74 -9.95 5.20
CA LEU A 205 10.62 -9.57 4.32
C LEU A 205 11.14 -8.97 3.01
N ASN A 206 12.11 -8.06 3.09
CA ASN A 206 12.74 -7.46 1.92
C ASN A 206 13.36 -8.53 1.02
N ALA A 207 14.07 -9.51 1.59
CA ALA A 207 14.67 -10.61 0.84
C ALA A 207 13.62 -11.47 0.13
N ILE A 208 12.50 -11.79 0.77
CA ILE A 208 11.39 -12.55 0.18
C ILE A 208 10.82 -11.80 -1.03
N PHE A 209 10.46 -10.52 -0.87
CA PHE A 209 9.87 -9.74 -1.95
C PHE A 209 10.83 -9.48 -3.12
N LEU A 210 12.11 -9.26 -2.86
CA LEU A 210 13.15 -9.14 -3.90
C LEU A 210 13.34 -10.44 -4.68
N SER A 211 13.16 -11.60 -4.02
CA SER A 211 13.30 -12.91 -4.65
C SER A 211 12.17 -13.24 -5.62
N LEU A 212 11.00 -12.56 -5.53
CA LEU A 212 9.90 -12.77 -6.48
C LEU A 212 10.26 -12.33 -7.91
N MET A 213 11.09 -11.29 -8.08
CA MET A 213 11.56 -10.84 -9.40
C MET A 213 12.98 -10.26 -9.33
N PRO A 214 14.00 -11.09 -9.07
CA PRO A 214 15.36 -10.61 -8.77
C PRO A 214 15.98 -9.83 -9.92
N PHE A 215 15.81 -10.27 -11.16
CA PHE A 215 16.41 -9.60 -12.32
C PHE A 215 15.84 -8.19 -12.54
N ARG A 216 14.52 -8.03 -12.53
CA ARG A 216 13.88 -6.71 -12.76
C ARG A 216 14.08 -5.75 -11.59
N LEU A 217 14.01 -6.25 -10.35
CA LEU A 217 14.11 -5.44 -9.14
C LEU A 217 15.56 -5.15 -8.73
N MET A 218 16.50 -6.05 -9.04
CA MET A 218 17.88 -5.92 -8.59
C MET A 218 18.84 -5.43 -9.68
N GLN A 219 18.73 -5.88 -10.92
CA GLN A 219 19.72 -5.58 -11.96
C GLN A 219 19.25 -4.54 -12.97
N GLN A 220 18.09 -4.72 -13.57
CA GLN A 220 17.65 -3.91 -14.70
C GLN A 220 17.46 -2.43 -14.36
N LYS A 221 17.02 -2.12 -13.13
CA LYS A 221 16.85 -0.74 -12.66
C LYS A 221 18.20 0.00 -12.53
N TYR A 222 19.23 -0.67 -12.01
CA TYR A 222 20.58 -0.07 -11.90
C TYR A 222 21.23 0.13 -13.25
N VAL A 223 21.10 -0.85 -14.16
CA VAL A 223 21.59 -0.70 -15.53
C VAL A 223 20.94 0.50 -16.20
N ARG A 224 19.63 0.64 -16.12
CA ARG A 224 18.90 1.80 -16.69
C ARG A 224 19.33 3.12 -16.06
N LEU A 225 19.56 3.16 -14.76
CA LEU A 225 20.02 4.38 -14.08
C LEU A 225 21.42 4.78 -14.56
N LEU A 226 22.35 3.83 -14.66
CA LEU A 226 23.75 4.08 -15.02
C LEU A 226 23.96 4.34 -16.51
N THR A 227 23.17 3.70 -17.38
CA THR A 227 23.32 3.84 -18.85
C THR A 227 22.36 4.88 -19.45
N GLY A 228 21.31 5.22 -18.74
CA GLY A 228 20.33 6.24 -19.16
C GLY A 228 20.85 7.67 -18.96
N ARG A 229 20.14 8.64 -19.58
CA ARG A 229 20.31 10.06 -19.26
C ARG A 229 19.47 10.38 -18.02
N SER A 230 20.01 10.10 -16.84
CA SER A 230 19.33 10.37 -15.58
C SER A 230 19.65 11.78 -15.09
N ASP A 231 18.69 12.67 -15.06
CA ASP A 231 18.84 13.95 -14.42
C ASP A 231 18.89 13.82 -12.88
N ARG A 232 19.22 14.91 -12.19
CA ARG A 232 19.31 14.93 -10.71
C ARG A 232 18.04 14.38 -10.05
N ARG A 233 16.87 14.78 -10.57
CA ARG A 233 15.58 14.39 -10.01
C ARG A 233 15.32 12.89 -10.18
N ALA A 234 15.62 12.32 -11.35
CA ALA A 234 15.49 10.87 -11.56
C ALA A 234 16.35 10.07 -10.58
N VAL A 235 17.57 10.56 -10.30
CA VAL A 235 18.47 9.96 -9.30
C VAL A 235 17.89 10.09 -7.89
N GLU A 236 17.38 11.24 -7.50
CA GLU A 236 16.75 11.46 -6.20
C GLU A 236 15.52 10.56 -6.00
N THR A 237 14.63 10.48 -6.99
CA THR A 237 13.48 9.57 -6.99
C THR A 237 13.93 8.12 -6.86
N PHE A 238 14.99 7.72 -7.59
CA PHE A 238 15.56 6.38 -7.49
C PHE A 238 16.05 6.10 -6.06
N VAL A 239 16.78 7.01 -5.44
CA VAL A 239 17.28 6.85 -4.06
C VAL A 239 16.13 6.74 -3.04
N ARG A 240 15.08 7.55 -3.19
CA ARG A 240 13.87 7.45 -2.35
C ARG A 240 13.20 6.07 -2.49
N MET A 241 13.09 5.57 -3.73
CA MET A 241 12.53 4.25 -4.01
C MET A 241 13.38 3.12 -3.43
N GLU A 242 14.72 3.19 -3.58
CA GLU A 242 15.63 2.22 -2.98
C GLU A 242 15.48 2.20 -1.46
N ARG A 243 15.48 3.38 -0.84
CA ARG A 243 15.25 3.50 0.59
C ARG A 243 13.95 2.82 1.01
N TRP A 244 12.85 3.06 0.27
CA TRP A 244 11.56 2.47 0.58
C TRP A 244 11.55 0.94 0.43
N ILE A 245 12.16 0.40 -0.63
CA ILE A 245 12.21 -1.05 -0.88
C ILE A 245 12.90 -1.80 0.27
N PHE A 246 13.91 -1.17 0.88
CA PHE A 246 14.69 -1.78 1.97
C PHE A 246 14.22 -1.34 3.37
N ASP A 247 13.12 -0.61 3.48
CA ASP A 247 12.60 -0.08 4.75
C ASP A 247 11.30 -0.81 5.14
N SER A 248 11.40 -2.13 5.35
CA SER A 248 10.30 -2.90 5.94
C SER A 248 10.43 -2.94 7.47
N PRO A 249 9.38 -2.62 8.22
CA PRO A 249 9.38 -2.80 9.67
C PRO A 249 9.35 -4.29 10.03
N PRO A 250 9.87 -4.68 11.20
CA PRO A 250 9.64 -5.99 11.76
C PRO A 250 8.14 -6.24 11.93
N GLN A 251 7.69 -7.49 11.77
CA GLN A 251 6.29 -7.87 11.99
C GLN A 251 6.14 -8.79 13.19
N ALA A 252 5.04 -8.58 13.92
CA ALA A 252 4.67 -9.44 15.05
C ALA A 252 4.50 -10.89 14.59
N ALA A 253 5.13 -11.81 15.34
CA ALA A 253 5.22 -13.23 14.98
C ALA A 253 3.85 -13.87 14.74
N VAL A 254 2.90 -13.65 15.66
CA VAL A 254 1.56 -14.26 15.58
C VAL A 254 0.78 -13.70 14.40
N ALA A 255 0.69 -12.37 14.25
CA ALA A 255 -0.04 -11.75 13.14
C ALA A 255 0.50 -12.17 11.78
N PHE A 256 1.84 -12.23 11.62
CA PHE A 256 2.46 -12.70 10.39
C PHE A 256 2.15 -14.16 10.09
N THR A 257 2.23 -15.01 11.10
CA THR A 257 1.92 -16.44 11.00
C THR A 257 0.45 -16.68 10.64
N GLU A 258 -0.47 -15.97 11.31
CA GLU A 258 -1.91 -16.02 11.00
C GLU A 258 -2.20 -15.56 9.58
N PHE A 259 -1.56 -14.47 9.13
CA PHE A 259 -1.75 -13.97 7.77
C PHE A 259 -1.32 -15.00 6.72
N ILE A 260 -0.16 -15.66 6.92
CA ILE A 260 0.29 -16.74 6.03
C ILE A 260 -0.67 -17.92 6.09
N ARG A 261 -0.94 -18.44 7.27
CA ARG A 261 -1.74 -19.64 7.43
C ARG A 261 -3.17 -19.45 6.96
N TRP A 262 -3.86 -18.42 7.47
CA TRP A 262 -5.28 -18.26 7.23
C TRP A 262 -5.59 -17.77 5.81
N LEU A 263 -4.72 -16.92 5.23
CA LEU A 263 -4.97 -16.34 3.91
C LEU A 263 -4.24 -17.08 2.80
N TYR A 264 -2.93 -17.22 2.87
CA TYR A 264 -2.17 -17.88 1.80
C TYR A 264 -2.36 -19.41 1.77
N GLN A 265 -2.30 -20.08 2.93
CA GLN A 265 -2.38 -21.55 2.97
C GLN A 265 -3.82 -22.04 2.94
N GLU A 266 -4.70 -21.46 3.74
CA GLU A 266 -6.07 -21.93 3.93
C GLU A 266 -7.11 -21.13 3.12
N ASN A 267 -6.77 -19.94 2.61
CA ASN A 267 -7.63 -19.04 1.82
C ASN A 267 -8.99 -18.78 2.51
N ARG A 268 -8.96 -18.59 3.86
CA ARG A 268 -10.17 -18.51 4.69
C ARG A 268 -11.10 -17.36 4.33
N LEU A 269 -10.54 -16.25 3.77
CA LEU A 269 -11.33 -15.07 3.44
C LEU A 269 -12.42 -15.39 2.40
N VAL A 270 -12.02 -16.00 1.26
CA VAL A 270 -12.98 -16.37 0.20
C VAL A 270 -13.74 -17.65 0.49
N ARG A 271 -13.21 -18.51 1.36
CA ARG A 271 -13.94 -19.70 1.84
C ARG A 271 -14.98 -19.37 2.90
N GLY A 272 -15.04 -18.12 3.38
CA GLY A 272 -15.97 -17.70 4.42
C GLY A 272 -15.75 -18.45 5.75
N THR A 273 -14.50 -18.74 6.11
CA THR A 273 -14.14 -19.42 7.35
C THR A 273 -13.21 -18.60 8.25
N LEU A 274 -12.92 -17.36 7.86
CA LEU A 274 -12.10 -16.45 8.66
C LEU A 274 -12.91 -15.96 9.88
N SER A 275 -12.28 -16.00 11.05
CA SER A 275 -12.80 -15.41 12.28
C SER A 275 -11.72 -14.58 12.96
N LEU A 276 -12.10 -13.41 13.48
CA LEU A 276 -11.26 -12.50 14.25
C LEU A 276 -11.90 -12.25 15.61
N GLY A 277 -11.18 -12.52 16.70
CA GLY A 277 -11.71 -12.40 18.05
C GLY A 277 -13.00 -13.19 18.28
N GLY A 278 -13.14 -14.36 17.65
CA GLY A 278 -14.35 -15.19 17.71
C GLY A 278 -15.51 -14.69 16.82
N ARG A 279 -15.36 -13.59 16.09
CA ARG A 279 -16.39 -13.04 15.19
C ARG A 279 -16.11 -13.46 13.76
N HIS A 280 -17.12 -14.02 13.10
CA HIS A 280 -17.03 -14.47 11.72
C HIS A 280 -16.93 -13.28 10.75
N VAL A 281 -15.94 -13.32 9.84
CA VAL A 281 -15.75 -12.32 8.77
C VAL A 281 -16.46 -12.79 7.51
N ASP A 282 -17.60 -12.19 7.23
CA ASP A 282 -18.41 -12.48 6.04
C ASP A 282 -18.34 -11.28 5.07
N LEU A 283 -17.61 -11.43 3.96
CA LEU A 283 -17.50 -10.40 2.92
C LEU A 283 -18.86 -10.04 2.30
N GLY A 284 -19.82 -10.96 2.30
CA GLY A 284 -21.18 -10.70 1.83
C GLY A 284 -21.94 -9.64 2.63
N ARG A 285 -21.48 -9.31 3.85
CA ARG A 285 -22.03 -8.22 4.66
C ARG A 285 -21.57 -6.83 4.23
N ILE A 286 -20.53 -6.74 3.39
CA ILE A 286 -20.05 -5.45 2.87
C ILE A 286 -21.02 -4.99 1.78
N ARG A 287 -21.90 -4.05 2.13
CA ARG A 287 -22.91 -3.44 1.26
C ARG A 287 -22.53 -2.04 0.79
N GLN A 288 -21.50 -1.46 1.37
CA GLN A 288 -20.97 -0.14 1.04
C GLN A 288 -20.54 -0.05 -0.42
N PRO A 289 -20.59 1.13 -1.05
CA PRO A 289 -19.91 1.36 -2.32
C PRO A 289 -18.44 1.00 -2.23
N ILE A 290 -17.92 0.29 -3.25
CA ILE A 290 -16.52 -0.15 -3.32
C ILE A 290 -15.89 0.32 -4.62
N LEU A 291 -14.71 0.95 -4.49
CA LEU A 291 -13.77 1.18 -5.58
C LEU A 291 -12.56 0.27 -5.42
N ASN A 292 -12.41 -0.72 -6.28
CA ASN A 292 -11.27 -1.63 -6.29
C ASN A 292 -10.31 -1.29 -7.43
N LEU A 293 -9.13 -0.75 -7.09
CA LEU A 293 -8.07 -0.41 -8.04
C LEU A 293 -6.95 -1.46 -7.94
N TYR A 294 -6.56 -2.07 -9.07
CA TYR A 294 -5.49 -3.05 -9.10
C TYR A 294 -4.62 -2.92 -10.33
N ALA A 295 -3.39 -3.43 -10.27
CA ALA A 295 -2.44 -3.32 -11.35
C ALA A 295 -2.57 -4.51 -12.31
N ALA A 296 -2.69 -4.25 -13.62
CA ALA A 296 -2.84 -5.29 -14.63
C ALA A 296 -1.60 -6.18 -14.79
N GLY A 297 -0.41 -5.63 -14.51
CA GLY A 297 0.87 -6.35 -14.54
C GLY A 297 1.45 -6.63 -13.15
N ASP A 298 0.60 -6.81 -12.14
CA ASP A 298 1.04 -7.09 -10.79
C ASP A 298 1.52 -8.53 -10.63
N HIS A 299 2.74 -8.68 -10.11
CA HIS A 299 3.36 -9.99 -9.84
C HIS A 299 3.41 -10.32 -8.34
N ILE A 300 3.07 -9.35 -7.47
CA ILE A 300 3.00 -9.52 -6.02
C ILE A 300 1.57 -9.90 -5.63
N VAL A 301 0.61 -9.12 -6.11
CA VAL A 301 -0.82 -9.39 -5.99
C VAL A 301 -1.39 -9.56 -7.41
N PRO A 302 -1.46 -10.78 -7.93
CA PRO A 302 -1.97 -11.01 -9.28
C PRO A 302 -3.33 -10.34 -9.51
N PRO A 303 -3.60 -9.79 -10.72
CA PRO A 303 -4.87 -9.12 -11.01
C PRO A 303 -6.09 -9.96 -10.63
N ALA A 304 -6.02 -11.28 -10.87
CA ALA A 304 -7.09 -12.22 -10.53
C ALA A 304 -7.38 -12.27 -9.02
N ALA A 305 -6.34 -12.13 -8.17
CA ALA A 305 -6.47 -12.13 -6.71
C ALA A 305 -7.28 -10.92 -6.20
N SER A 306 -7.04 -9.75 -6.77
CA SER A 306 -7.79 -8.52 -6.45
C SER A 306 -9.17 -8.47 -7.10
N ALA A 307 -9.26 -8.82 -8.39
CA ALA A 307 -10.52 -8.79 -9.15
C ALA A 307 -11.58 -9.77 -8.60
N ALA A 308 -11.15 -10.83 -7.92
CA ALA A 308 -12.02 -11.79 -7.25
C ALA A 308 -13.00 -11.13 -6.26
N MET A 309 -12.66 -9.97 -5.69
CA MET A 309 -13.45 -9.26 -4.68
C MET A 309 -14.93 -9.14 -5.05
N GLY A 310 -15.23 -8.76 -6.29
CA GLY A 310 -16.61 -8.57 -6.74
C GLY A 310 -17.51 -9.80 -6.66
N ARG A 311 -16.93 -11.00 -6.52
CA ARG A 311 -17.69 -12.27 -6.38
C ARG A 311 -18.12 -12.54 -4.93
N TYR A 312 -17.46 -11.92 -3.96
CA TYR A 312 -17.62 -12.23 -2.54
C TYR A 312 -18.27 -11.12 -1.73
N VAL A 313 -18.14 -9.86 -2.17
CA VAL A 313 -18.79 -8.73 -1.49
C VAL A 313 -20.27 -8.63 -1.85
N GLY A 314 -21.07 -8.17 -0.89
CA GLY A 314 -22.51 -7.98 -1.09
C GLY A 314 -22.90 -6.59 -1.62
N SER A 315 -21.92 -5.78 -2.02
CA SER A 315 -22.15 -4.43 -2.55
C SER A 315 -22.81 -4.47 -3.92
N SER A 316 -23.86 -3.67 -4.11
CA SER A 316 -24.46 -3.41 -5.42
C SER A 316 -23.81 -2.25 -6.18
N ASP A 317 -22.95 -1.45 -5.49
CA ASP A 317 -22.17 -0.36 -6.07
C ASP A 317 -20.67 -0.73 -6.03
N TYR A 318 -20.28 -1.66 -6.88
CA TYR A 318 -18.92 -2.17 -7.00
C TYR A 318 -18.29 -1.72 -8.33
N THR A 319 -17.21 -0.98 -8.22
CA THR A 319 -16.41 -0.52 -9.37
C THR A 319 -15.01 -1.12 -9.30
N ALA A 320 -14.60 -1.87 -10.31
CA ALA A 320 -13.27 -2.42 -10.46
C ALA A 320 -12.53 -1.75 -11.61
N CYS A 321 -11.28 -1.32 -11.38
CA CYS A 321 -10.44 -0.69 -12.40
C CYS A 321 -9.05 -1.31 -12.41
N ALA A 322 -8.69 -1.92 -13.53
CA ALA A 322 -7.31 -2.35 -13.81
C ALA A 322 -6.49 -1.16 -14.34
N ILE A 323 -5.32 -0.95 -13.77
CA ILE A 323 -4.36 0.08 -14.21
C ILE A 323 -3.17 -0.63 -14.86
N GLU A 324 -2.82 -0.25 -16.08
CA GLU A 324 -1.74 -0.86 -16.87
C GLU A 324 -0.36 -0.52 -16.30
N THR A 325 -0.03 -1.13 -15.16
CA THR A 325 1.23 -0.98 -14.43
C THR A 325 1.48 -2.21 -13.55
N GLY A 326 2.63 -2.27 -12.86
CA GLY A 326 2.90 -3.29 -11.83
C GLY A 326 2.59 -2.76 -10.43
N HIS A 327 2.75 -3.61 -9.40
CA HIS A 327 2.40 -3.32 -8.00
C HIS A 327 2.95 -1.96 -7.52
N ILE A 328 4.26 -1.80 -7.52
CA ILE A 328 4.92 -0.55 -7.10
C ILE A 328 4.58 0.60 -8.07
N GLY A 329 4.36 0.28 -9.34
CA GLY A 329 3.98 1.25 -10.35
C GLY A 329 2.65 1.96 -10.07
N MET A 330 1.77 1.36 -9.27
CA MET A 330 0.53 2.02 -8.80
C MET A 330 0.83 3.32 -8.07
N TYR A 331 1.95 3.40 -7.36
CA TYR A 331 2.32 4.60 -6.58
C TYR A 331 3.22 5.55 -7.35
N VAL A 332 4.17 5.02 -8.15
CA VAL A 332 5.27 5.83 -8.69
C VAL A 332 5.37 5.86 -10.21
N SER A 333 4.63 5.05 -10.96
CA SER A 333 4.64 5.12 -12.42
C SER A 333 3.91 6.38 -12.92
N ARG A 334 4.29 6.83 -14.13
CA ARG A 334 3.61 7.95 -14.79
C ARG A 334 2.09 7.70 -14.90
N LYS A 335 1.69 6.47 -15.23
CA LYS A 335 0.28 6.11 -15.40
C LYS A 335 -0.45 6.04 -14.06
N GLY A 336 0.11 5.38 -13.05
CA GLY A 336 -0.48 5.33 -11.71
C GLY A 336 -0.73 6.72 -11.15
N ARG A 337 0.25 7.61 -11.22
CA ARG A 337 0.14 9.00 -10.75
C ARG A 337 -0.90 9.82 -11.51
N ALA A 338 -1.05 9.57 -12.80
CA ALA A 338 -2.01 10.30 -13.62
C ALA A 338 -3.47 9.84 -13.37
N GLU A 339 -3.67 8.55 -13.14
CA GLU A 339 -5.03 7.98 -13.11
C GLU A 339 -5.58 7.77 -11.69
N ILE A 340 -4.77 7.25 -10.76
CA ILE A 340 -5.28 6.78 -9.46
C ILE A 340 -5.86 7.89 -8.61
N PRO A 341 -5.17 9.04 -8.38
CA PRO A 341 -5.73 10.10 -7.55
C PRO A 341 -7.05 10.63 -8.10
N GLY A 342 -7.10 10.90 -9.41
CA GLY A 342 -8.31 11.40 -10.07
C GLY A 342 -9.50 10.44 -9.97
N ARG A 343 -9.26 9.12 -10.13
CA ARG A 343 -10.30 8.10 -9.97
C ARG A 343 -10.84 8.05 -8.55
N ILE A 344 -9.97 8.07 -7.53
CA ILE A 344 -10.38 8.07 -6.13
C ILE A 344 -11.19 9.32 -5.80
N ILE A 345 -10.67 10.51 -6.17
CA ILE A 345 -11.29 11.80 -5.87
C ILE A 345 -12.67 11.90 -6.53
N SER A 346 -12.77 11.64 -7.83
CA SER A 346 -14.04 11.71 -8.56
C SER A 346 -15.06 10.73 -7.99
N TRP A 347 -14.63 9.47 -7.74
CA TRP A 347 -15.50 8.44 -7.23
C TRP A 347 -16.04 8.73 -5.81
N LEU A 348 -15.20 9.27 -4.92
CA LEU A 348 -15.62 9.69 -3.58
C LEU A 348 -16.57 10.89 -3.63
N ARG A 349 -16.25 11.91 -4.44
CA ARG A 349 -17.10 13.11 -4.59
C ARG A 349 -18.50 12.79 -5.10
N GLU A 350 -18.63 11.89 -6.06
CA GLU A 350 -19.94 11.44 -6.56
C GLU A 350 -20.82 10.85 -5.44
N ARG A 351 -20.21 10.20 -4.44
CA ARG A 351 -20.93 9.53 -3.34
C ARG A 351 -21.11 10.41 -2.10
N GLN A 352 -20.29 11.42 -1.93
CA GLN A 352 -20.48 12.42 -0.88
C GLN A 352 -21.62 13.38 -1.22
N GLY A 353 -21.85 13.68 -2.50
CA GLY A 353 -22.98 14.51 -2.96
C GLY A 353 -24.34 13.80 -2.96
N ARG A 354 -24.37 12.47 -2.86
CA ARG A 354 -25.61 11.67 -2.77
C ARG A 354 -26.05 11.53 -1.31
N ARG A 355 -26.45 12.62 -0.66
CA ARG A 355 -27.24 12.50 0.57
C ARG A 355 -28.59 11.90 0.20
N GLY A 356 -28.83 10.66 0.62
CA GLY A 356 -30.21 10.15 0.69
C GLY A 356 -31.05 11.08 1.56
N PRO A 357 -32.37 11.20 1.31
CA PRO A 357 -33.21 12.03 2.14
C PRO A 357 -33.05 11.60 3.60
N ALA A 358 -32.76 12.58 4.47
CA ALA A 358 -32.76 12.38 5.92
C ALA A 358 -34.14 11.76 6.30
N ARG A 359 -34.11 10.55 6.87
CA ARG A 359 -35.27 9.92 7.46
C ARG A 359 -35.46 10.41 8.90
#